data_7470fcbd98e3b646c8192df17f2d4003
#
_entry.id   7470fcbd98e3b646c8192df17f2d4003
#
_cell.length_a   1.000
_cell.length_b   1.000
_cell.length_c   1.000
_cell.angle_alpha   90.00
_cell.angle_beta   90.00
_cell.angle_gamma   90.00
#
_symmetry.space_group_name_H-M   'P 1'
#
loop_
_entity.id
_entity.type
_entity.pdbx_description
1 polymer ?
#
loop_
_entity_poly.entity_id
_entity_poly.type
_entity_poly.pdbx_seq_one_letter_code
_entity_poly.pdbx_strand_id
1 'polypeptide(L)'
;MQTNEALDLETTANILKLLGDKTRLTMVKIMAEHECCVCEFVALFEMRQPAISQHLRKLKDSGIVNEARRGQWIFYSLNPSSSHYSFTQTVIKELPSQNFKLEELTAQGKRICCD
;
A
#
# COMPACT_ATOMS: atom_id res chain seq x y z
N MET A 1 -23.06 -15.38 -2.92
CA MET A 1 -22.84 -14.75 -2.84
C MET A 1 -22.46 -14.13 -2.90
N GLN A 2 -22.39 -13.88 -2.79
CA GLN A 2 -22.12 -13.11 -2.73
C GLN A 2 -21.63 -12.38 -3.16
N THR A 3 -21.50 -12.19 -3.32
CA THR A 3 -21.13 -11.48 -3.59
C THR A 3 -20.90 -10.72 -4.17
N ASN A 4 -20.69 -10.55 -4.54
CA ASN A 4 -20.64 -9.71 -4.98
C ASN A 4 -20.67 -8.78 -5.18
N GLU A 5 -20.55 -9.53 -5.47
CA GLU A 5 -21.45 -8.44 -5.60
C GLU A 5 -20.85 -7.11 -5.23
N ALA A 6 -19.82 -7.08 -4.58
CA ALA A 6 -19.13 -5.88 -4.19
C ALA A 6 -18.40 -5.22 -5.34
N LEU A 7 -18.22 -5.91 -6.45
CA LEU A 7 -17.39 -5.41 -7.53
C LEU A 7 -18.25 -4.84 -8.65
N ASP A 8 -18.77 -3.63 -8.42
CA ASP A 8 -19.45 -2.93 -9.51
C ASP A 8 -18.42 -2.24 -10.39
N LEU A 9 -18.86 -1.82 -11.57
CA LEU A 9 -17.97 -1.26 -12.56
C LEU A 9 -17.36 0.06 -12.11
N GLU A 10 -18.16 0.91 -11.49
CA GLU A 10 -17.67 2.22 -11.07
C GLU A 10 -16.60 2.08 -10.00
N THR A 11 -16.87 1.29 -8.98
CA THR A 11 -15.92 1.11 -7.90
C THR A 11 -14.66 0.42 -8.40
N THR A 12 -14.82 -0.60 -9.25
CA THR A 12 -13.66 -1.29 -9.79
C THR A 12 -12.81 -0.36 -10.64
N ALA A 13 -13.44 0.49 -11.45
CA ALA A 13 -12.71 1.44 -12.26
C ALA A 13 -11.92 2.41 -11.38
N ASN A 14 -12.50 2.84 -10.27
CA ASN A 14 -11.80 3.72 -9.34
C ASN A 14 -10.59 3.02 -8.70
N ILE A 15 -10.74 1.75 -8.34
CA ILE A 15 -9.62 0.98 -7.81
C ILE A 15 -8.50 0.86 -8.85
N LEU A 16 -8.86 0.55 -10.08
CA LEU A 16 -7.87 0.44 -11.15
C LEU A 16 -7.18 1.76 -11.41
N LYS A 17 -7.92 2.86 -11.31
CA LYS A 17 -7.34 4.18 -11.50
C LYS A 17 -6.32 4.48 -10.40
N LEU A 18 -6.63 4.12 -9.16
CA LEU A 18 -5.69 4.28 -8.06
C LEU A 18 -4.44 3.43 -8.27
N LEU A 19 -4.62 2.19 -8.67
CA LEU A 19 -3.50 1.28 -8.90
C LEU A 19 -2.75 1.58 -10.18
N GLY A 20 -3.31 2.43 -11.04
CA GLY A 20 -2.66 2.81 -12.30
C GLY A 20 -1.48 3.75 -12.12
N ASP A 21 -1.30 4.32 -10.93
CA ASP A 21 -0.13 5.13 -10.63
C ASP A 21 1.00 4.21 -10.19
N LYS A 22 2.16 4.33 -10.83
CA LYS A 22 3.27 3.42 -10.57
C LYS A 22 3.71 3.44 -9.10
N THR A 23 3.75 4.63 -8.50
CA THR A 23 4.15 4.75 -7.10
C THR A 23 3.17 4.03 -6.19
N ARG A 24 1.87 4.27 -6.39
CA ARG A 24 0.85 3.61 -5.57
C ARG A 24 0.84 2.11 -5.78
N LEU A 25 1.01 1.67 -7.02
CA LEU A 25 1.04 0.25 -7.31
C LEU A 25 2.21 -0.44 -6.59
N THR A 26 3.37 0.20 -6.61
CA THR A 26 4.55 -0.31 -5.92
C THR A 26 4.30 -0.35 -4.41
N MET A 27 3.71 0.71 -3.86
CA MET A 27 3.35 0.75 -2.43
C MET A 27 2.45 -0.41 -2.05
N VAL A 28 1.41 -0.65 -2.86
CA VAL A 28 0.45 -1.71 -2.57
C VAL A 28 1.14 -3.07 -2.61
N LYS A 29 2.02 -3.28 -3.59
CA LYS A 29 2.77 -4.53 -3.68
C LYS A 29 3.65 -4.74 -2.45
N ILE A 30 4.31 -3.69 -1.97
CA ILE A 30 5.14 -3.77 -0.78
C ILE A 30 4.28 -4.06 0.44
N MET A 31 3.15 -3.34 0.58
CA MET A 31 2.27 -3.51 1.73
C MET A 31 1.60 -4.88 1.76
N ALA A 32 1.52 -5.56 0.63
CA ALA A 32 1.01 -6.92 0.59
C ALA A 32 1.92 -7.89 1.32
N GLU A 33 3.19 -7.53 1.45
CA GLU A 33 4.18 -8.41 2.04
C GLU A 33 4.69 -7.91 3.38
N HIS A 34 4.62 -6.59 3.61
CA HIS A 34 5.15 -5.98 4.82
C HIS A 34 4.31 -4.78 5.20
N GLU A 35 4.07 -4.63 6.49
CA GLU A 35 3.51 -3.38 6.99
C GLU A 35 4.61 -2.31 6.92
N CYS A 36 4.24 -1.08 6.55
CA CYS A 36 5.20 0.00 6.36
C CYS A 36 4.71 1.30 6.97
N CYS A 37 5.65 2.11 7.44
CA CYS A 37 5.33 3.46 7.90
C CYS A 37 5.70 4.46 6.82
N VAL A 38 5.22 5.70 7.00
CA VAL A 38 5.45 6.77 6.00
C VAL A 38 6.94 6.98 5.74
N CYS A 39 7.75 6.97 6.79
CA CYS A 39 9.18 7.27 6.64
C CYS A 39 9.90 6.23 5.79
N GLU A 40 9.44 4.99 5.81
CA GLU A 40 10.02 3.96 4.94
C GLU A 40 9.73 4.27 3.48
N PHE A 41 8.52 4.70 3.18
CA PHE A 41 8.17 5.04 1.81
C PHE A 41 8.90 6.31 1.34
N VAL A 42 9.05 7.29 2.23
CA VAL A 42 9.82 8.49 1.89
C VAL A 42 11.24 8.09 1.47
N ALA A 43 11.85 7.19 2.22
CA ALA A 43 13.21 6.73 1.90
C ALA A 43 13.24 5.92 0.62
N LEU A 44 12.25 5.02 0.44
CA LEU A 44 12.21 4.15 -0.73
C LEU A 44 12.04 4.90 -2.03
N PHE A 45 11.14 5.88 -2.04
CA PHE A 45 10.78 6.57 -3.28
C PHE A 45 11.49 7.89 -3.44
N GLU A 46 12.23 8.31 -2.41
CA GLU A 46 12.93 9.60 -2.43
C GLU A 46 11.97 10.74 -2.77
N MET A 47 10.77 10.65 -2.20
CA MET A 47 9.73 11.64 -2.37
C MET A 47 9.50 12.34 -1.05
N ARG A 48 8.96 13.55 -1.10
CA ARG A 48 8.64 14.30 0.11
C ARG A 48 7.48 13.65 0.83
N GLN A 49 7.49 13.80 2.16
CA GLN A 49 6.45 13.22 2.99
C GLN A 49 5.02 13.61 2.55
N PRO A 50 4.74 14.90 2.22
CA PRO A 50 3.37 15.23 1.81
C PRO A 50 2.90 14.46 0.58
N ALA A 51 3.78 14.20 -0.38
CA ALA A 51 3.43 13.43 -1.58
C ALA A 51 3.12 11.98 -1.21
N ILE A 52 3.97 11.39 -0.37
CA ILE A 52 3.76 10.02 0.12
C ILE A 52 2.43 9.95 0.88
N SER A 53 2.20 10.91 1.78
CA SER A 53 0.99 10.92 2.59
C SER A 53 -0.27 11.05 1.73
N GLN A 54 -0.20 11.79 0.64
CA GLN A 54 -1.34 11.91 -0.26
C GLN A 54 -1.66 10.58 -0.96
N HIS A 55 -0.62 9.87 -1.39
CA HIS A 55 -0.83 8.54 -1.98
C HIS A 55 -1.48 7.60 -0.97
N LEU A 56 -0.97 7.59 0.26
CA LEU A 56 -1.50 6.72 1.30
C LEU A 56 -2.93 7.09 1.67
N ARG A 57 -3.23 8.40 1.70
CA ARG A 57 -4.59 8.84 2.00
C ARG A 57 -5.57 8.35 0.93
N LYS A 58 -5.20 8.45 -0.33
CA LYS A 58 -6.07 7.98 -1.41
C LYS A 58 -6.33 6.49 -1.29
N LEU A 59 -5.29 5.72 -0.98
CA LEU A 59 -5.44 4.29 -0.81
C LEU A 59 -6.29 3.95 0.42
N LYS A 60 -6.11 4.69 1.50
CA LYS A 60 -6.90 4.48 2.71
C LYS A 60 -8.36 4.83 2.49
N ASP A 61 -8.61 5.97 1.84
CA ASP A 61 -9.98 6.42 1.60
C ASP A 61 -10.76 5.45 0.72
N SER A 62 -10.07 4.76 -0.16
CA SER A 62 -10.70 3.75 -1.02
C SER A 62 -10.91 2.42 -0.30
N GLY A 63 -10.33 2.26 0.87
CA GLY A 63 -10.45 1.02 1.64
C GLY A 63 -9.40 -0.03 1.28
N ILE A 64 -8.49 0.28 0.35
CA ILE A 64 -7.46 -0.69 -0.06
C ILE A 64 -6.49 -0.98 1.08
N VAL A 65 -6.16 0.05 1.87
CA VAL A 65 -5.22 -0.12 2.97
C VAL A 65 -5.84 0.33 4.28
N ASN A 66 -5.29 -0.21 5.36
CA ASN A 66 -5.57 0.18 6.74
C ASN A 66 -4.40 0.97 7.29
N GLU A 67 -4.68 1.80 8.29
CA GLU A 67 -3.59 2.38 9.05
C GLU A 67 -3.76 2.00 10.52
N ALA A 68 -2.63 1.86 11.21
CA ALA A 68 -2.62 1.52 12.63
C ALA A 68 -1.55 2.34 13.30
N ARG A 69 -1.94 3.04 14.36
CA ARG A 69 -0.99 3.84 15.13
C ARG A 69 -0.35 2.97 16.22
N ARG A 70 0.96 3.07 16.31
CA ARG A 70 1.72 2.44 17.40
C ARG A 70 2.66 3.48 17.96
N GLY A 71 2.31 3.99 19.13
CA GLY A 71 3.06 5.10 19.71
C GLY A 71 2.99 6.31 18.80
N GLN A 72 4.14 6.80 18.37
CA GLN A 72 4.23 7.95 17.49
C GLN A 72 4.25 7.58 16.01
N TRP A 73 4.24 6.27 15.70
CA TRP A 73 4.34 5.79 14.33
C TRP A 73 2.99 5.36 13.80
N ILE A 74 2.77 5.57 12.52
CA ILE A 74 1.57 5.08 11.84
C ILE A 74 2.02 4.10 10.78
N PHE A 75 1.50 2.88 10.85
CA PHE A 75 1.82 1.81 9.91
C PHE A 75 0.67 1.56 8.98
N TYR A 76 0.98 1.21 7.76
CA TYR A 76 0.00 0.94 6.72
C TYR A 76 0.16 -0.49 6.23
N SER A 77 -0.96 -1.15 5.97
CA SER A 77 -0.98 -2.51 5.46
C SER A 77 -2.23 -2.68 4.61
N LEU A 78 -2.26 -3.75 3.82
CA LEU A 78 -3.47 -4.02 3.03
C LEU A 78 -4.63 -4.34 3.96
N ASN A 79 -5.83 -3.97 3.52
CA ASN A 79 -7.04 -4.17 4.29
C ASN A 79 -7.74 -5.45 3.85
N PRO A 80 -7.61 -6.57 4.59
CA PRO A 80 -8.25 -7.82 4.18
C PRO A 80 -9.76 -7.79 4.29
N SER A 81 -10.32 -6.78 4.97
CA SER A 81 -11.77 -6.63 5.07
C SER A 81 -12.36 -5.83 3.92
N SER A 82 -11.51 -5.29 3.04
CA SER A 82 -12.00 -4.56 1.88
C SER A 82 -12.75 -5.49 0.94
N SER A 83 -13.87 -5.02 0.40
CA SER A 83 -14.60 -5.78 -0.61
C SER A 83 -13.78 -6.01 -1.87
N HIS A 84 -12.69 -5.26 -2.02
CA HIS A 84 -11.82 -5.35 -3.20
C HIS A 84 -10.49 -6.03 -2.88
N TYR A 85 -10.37 -6.64 -1.69
CA TYR A 85 -9.11 -7.25 -1.29
C TYR A 85 -8.70 -8.36 -2.26
N SER A 86 -9.64 -9.24 -2.59
CA SER A 86 -9.36 -10.35 -3.48
C SER A 86 -8.95 -9.86 -4.88
N PHE A 87 -9.66 -8.85 -5.38
CA PHE A 87 -9.33 -8.27 -6.68
C PHE A 87 -7.93 -7.64 -6.66
N THR A 88 -7.64 -6.88 -5.60
CA THR A 88 -6.34 -6.24 -5.45
C THR A 88 -5.23 -7.29 -5.40
N GLN A 89 -5.43 -8.36 -4.63
CA GLN A 89 -4.47 -9.45 -4.57
C GLN A 89 -4.25 -10.09 -5.93
N THR A 90 -5.31 -10.26 -6.70
CA THR A 90 -5.21 -10.85 -8.03
C THR A 90 -4.32 -9.98 -8.92
N VAL A 91 -4.49 -8.66 -8.84
CA VAL A 91 -3.69 -7.75 -9.65
C VAL A 91 -2.21 -7.80 -9.25
N ILE A 92 -1.93 -7.68 -7.95
CA ILE A 92 -0.55 -7.51 -7.51
C ILE A 92 0.23 -8.82 -7.46
N LYS A 93 -0.44 -9.97 -7.40
CA LYS A 93 0.28 -11.24 -7.35
C LYS A 93 1.07 -11.50 -8.62
N GLU A 94 0.68 -10.87 -9.72
CA GLU A 94 1.39 -11.01 -11.00
C GLU A 94 2.65 -10.16 -11.07
N LEU A 95 2.86 -9.30 -10.08
CA LEU A 95 3.98 -8.38 -10.08
C LEU A 95 5.16 -8.97 -9.33
N PRO A 96 6.39 -8.61 -9.74
CA PRO A 96 7.57 -9.11 -9.02
C PRO A 96 7.61 -8.54 -7.62
N SER A 97 8.17 -9.32 -6.69
CA SER A 97 8.34 -8.87 -5.32
C SER A 97 9.22 -7.63 -5.27
N GLN A 98 8.88 -6.73 -4.36
CA GLN A 98 9.65 -5.51 -4.14
C GLN A 98 10.42 -5.58 -2.83
N ASN A 99 10.52 -6.77 -2.24
CA ASN A 99 11.20 -6.95 -0.97
C ASN A 99 12.64 -6.46 -0.99
N PHE A 100 13.30 -6.55 -2.14
CA PHE A 100 14.69 -6.11 -2.23
C PHE A 100 14.82 -4.63 -1.89
N LYS A 101 13.79 -3.83 -2.14
CA LYS A 101 13.83 -2.41 -1.80
C LYS A 101 13.88 -2.20 -0.29
N LEU A 102 13.09 -2.97 0.45
CA LEU A 102 13.11 -2.89 1.91
C LEU A 102 14.42 -3.44 2.46
N GLU A 103 14.93 -4.50 1.85
CA GLU A 103 16.20 -5.07 2.27
C GLU A 103 17.33 -4.07 2.08
N GLU A 104 17.29 -3.31 0.99
CA GLU A 104 18.27 -2.26 0.76
C GLU A 104 18.20 -1.19 1.83
N LEU A 105 16.99 -0.79 2.20
CA LEU A 105 16.83 0.21 3.27
C LEU A 105 17.40 -0.31 4.58
N THR A 106 17.14 -1.57 4.89
CA THR A 106 17.67 -2.18 6.10
C THR A 106 19.19 -2.16 6.08
N ALA A 107 19.78 -2.53 4.94
CA ALA A 107 21.23 -2.54 4.80
C ALA A 107 21.83 -1.15 4.94
N GLN A 108 21.07 -0.11 4.57
CA GLN A 108 21.52 1.28 4.70
C GLN A 108 21.19 1.88 6.06
N GLY A 109 20.56 1.11 6.94
CA GLY A 109 20.16 1.60 8.26
C GLY A 109 19.01 2.57 8.24
N LYS A 110 18.16 2.52 7.20
CA LYS A 110 17.08 3.49 7.02
C LYS A 110 15.71 2.98 7.44
N ARG A 111 15.61 1.74 7.91
CA ARG A 111 14.34 1.21 8.41
C ARG A 111 14.24 1.32 9.91
N ILE A 112 14.51 2.51 10.42
CA ILE A 112 14.58 2.70 11.87
C ILE A 112 13.25 3.06 12.49
N CYS A 113 12.31 3.55 11.69
CA CYS A 113 11.02 3.93 12.25
C CYS A 113 10.21 2.74 12.71
N CYS A 114 10.62 1.54 12.34
CA CYS A 114 9.92 0.32 12.73
C CYS A 114 10.44 -0.29 14.02
N ASP A 115 11.44 0.29 14.60
CA ASP A 115 12.04 -0.24 15.84
C ASP A 115 11.23 0.07 17.07
#